data_b4da5fc04bc5b44f66a20d86a5b7081f
#
_entry.id   b4da5fc04bc5b44f66a20d86a5b7081f
#
_cell.length_a   1.000
_cell.length_b   1.000
_cell.length_c   1.000
_cell.angle_alpha   90.00
_cell.angle_beta   90.00
_cell.angle_gamma   90.00
#
_symmetry.space_group_name_H-M   'P 1'
#
loop_
_entity.id
_entity.type
_entity.pdbx_description
1 polymer ?
#
loop_
_entity_poly.entity_id
_entity_poly.type
_entity_poly.pdbx_seq_one_letter_code
_entity_poly.pdbx_strand_id
1 'polypeptide(L)'
;MNASSKYTKLTDIEHCLKRPARYLGACSDQTSIEYVLVDGKFIKQELTFNPALLKMFDEVVTNCDDDSKRKGSKLNTVKVLINQHNGEFCVEDNGGIPVQIHDEHRMWIPDMIFSELRSGSNFDDEEEEALAGQNGEGSSLVNIFSTIFKVETADSKKFFSIVYENNLSIKHEPSIMDTSKHYTNIAWIPDYNRLNTALTDDVMKLIEKRMHELAACNPKLKVSYNGKRIIYKSFSEYSSKYVSEDTDLINDEQKHWKVSVSQATDGFEHISFVNGTSSKTGGTHVEHVLKQIVQSVRTFLKNKHKVDVKPSEIKNQLILFIDATIINPRYDSQTKDNLVTLSSDYKTELYEVSKSCVDGICSSGIIQTILDWIAAKEHKEDMMELRREQKKQKSKVVDNYIHANHKMRQRCTLFLVEGASALSHFLSVCNRDIHGAFTLK
;
A
#
# COMPACT_ATOMS: atom_id res chain seq x y z
N MET A 1 45.52 -20.89 -1.68
CA MET A 1 44.93 -19.68 -1.10
C MET A 1 44.81 -19.88 0.41
N ASN A 2 45.34 -18.95 1.19
CA ASN A 2 45.36 -19.08 2.65
C ASN A 2 43.91 -18.97 3.18
N ALA A 3 43.43 -19.90 4.02
CA ALA A 3 42.07 -19.93 4.53
C ALA A 3 41.65 -18.61 5.23
N SER A 4 42.62 -17.91 5.86
CA SER A 4 42.39 -16.62 6.53
C SER A 4 41.96 -15.49 5.58
N SER A 5 42.37 -15.51 4.30
CA SER A 5 42.00 -14.48 3.31
C SER A 5 40.59 -14.63 2.79
N LYS A 6 39.90 -15.73 3.11
CA LYS A 6 38.51 -16.01 2.71
C LYS A 6 37.48 -15.33 3.63
N TYR A 7 37.85 -15.01 4.86
CA TYR A 7 36.96 -14.43 5.86
C TYR A 7 37.31 -12.95 6.05
N THR A 8 36.31 -12.08 5.85
CA THR A 8 36.44 -10.62 5.99
C THR A 8 35.43 -10.11 7.02
N LYS A 9 35.89 -9.29 7.98
CA LYS A 9 35.01 -8.53 8.86
C LYS A 9 34.76 -7.15 8.22
N LEU A 10 33.53 -6.77 8.05
CA LEU A 10 33.13 -5.44 7.56
C LEU A 10 32.77 -4.54 8.72
N THR A 11 32.98 -3.25 8.58
CA THR A 11 32.36 -2.23 9.43
C THR A 11 30.85 -2.14 9.11
N ASP A 12 30.08 -1.51 9.97
CA ASP A 12 28.64 -1.33 9.75
C ASP A 12 28.38 -0.56 8.45
N ILE A 13 29.13 0.51 8.17
CA ILE A 13 29.02 1.31 6.94
C ILE A 13 29.36 0.46 5.70
N GLU A 14 30.49 -0.26 5.72
CA GLU A 14 30.87 -1.16 4.62
C GLU A 14 29.82 -2.24 4.37
N HIS A 15 29.19 -2.74 5.44
CA HIS A 15 28.13 -3.73 5.32
C HIS A 15 26.87 -3.11 4.69
N CYS A 16 26.45 -1.90 5.09
CA CYS A 16 25.34 -1.17 4.47
C CYS A 16 25.59 -0.99 2.97
N LEU A 17 26.74 -0.46 2.59
CA LEU A 17 27.10 -0.19 1.21
C LEU A 17 27.22 -1.47 0.35
N LYS A 18 27.59 -2.60 0.96
CA LYS A 18 27.71 -3.90 0.28
C LYS A 18 26.40 -4.67 0.20
N ARG A 19 25.46 -4.39 1.09
CA ARG A 19 24.15 -5.07 1.21
C ARG A 19 22.99 -4.07 1.35
N PRO A 20 22.84 -3.12 0.42
CA PRO A 20 21.86 -2.03 0.55
C PRO A 20 20.43 -2.53 0.67
N ALA A 21 20.07 -3.61 -0.02
CA ALA A 21 18.71 -4.17 0.00
C ALA A 21 18.23 -4.62 1.39
N ARG A 22 19.15 -4.93 2.31
CA ARG A 22 18.79 -5.26 3.69
C ARG A 22 18.23 -4.06 4.46
N TYR A 23 18.70 -2.86 4.13
CA TYR A 23 18.40 -1.62 4.86
C TYR A 23 17.38 -0.72 4.16
N LEU A 24 17.46 -0.64 2.85
CA LEU A 24 16.62 0.24 2.02
C LEU A 24 15.54 -0.51 1.21
N GLY A 25 15.50 -1.85 1.28
CA GLY A 25 14.64 -2.64 0.41
C GLY A 25 15.23 -2.78 -1.01
N ALA A 26 14.37 -2.96 -2.01
CA ALA A 26 14.83 -3.16 -3.39
C ALA A 26 15.57 -1.92 -3.93
N CYS A 27 16.78 -2.16 -4.46
CA CYS A 27 17.65 -1.11 -5.00
C CYS A 27 17.69 -1.07 -6.54
N SER A 28 16.81 -1.80 -7.20
CA SER A 28 16.60 -1.73 -8.64
C SER A 28 15.24 -1.08 -8.92
N ASP A 29 15.16 -0.38 -10.05
CA ASP A 29 13.91 0.20 -10.49
C ASP A 29 12.84 -0.89 -10.66
N GLN A 30 11.63 -0.59 -10.23
CA GLN A 30 10.46 -1.45 -10.28
C GLN A 30 9.32 -0.72 -10.99
N THR A 31 8.52 -1.45 -11.75
CA THR A 31 7.32 -0.92 -12.38
C THR A 31 6.09 -1.49 -11.67
N SER A 32 5.22 -0.65 -11.20
CA SER A 32 3.95 -1.02 -10.56
C SER A 32 2.86 0.00 -10.81
N ILE A 33 1.61 -0.42 -10.59
CA ILE A 33 0.47 0.49 -10.61
C ILE A 33 0.37 1.14 -9.24
N GLU A 34 0.51 2.46 -9.21
CA GLU A 34 0.46 3.27 -7.99
C GLU A 34 -0.60 4.37 -8.10
N TYR A 35 -1.14 4.78 -6.96
CA TYR A 35 -1.96 5.97 -6.90
C TYR A 35 -1.09 7.23 -6.93
N VAL A 36 -1.44 8.18 -7.77
CA VAL A 36 -0.79 9.51 -7.87
C VAL A 36 -1.83 10.60 -7.97
N LEU A 37 -1.47 11.80 -7.52
CA LEU A 37 -2.35 12.96 -7.57
C LEU A 37 -2.36 13.57 -8.97
N VAL A 38 -3.54 13.62 -9.60
CA VAL A 38 -3.76 14.29 -10.89
C VAL A 38 -5.04 15.11 -10.76
N ASP A 39 -4.95 16.41 -11.03
CA ASP A 39 -6.09 17.34 -10.94
C ASP A 39 -6.88 17.27 -9.63
N GLY A 40 -6.16 17.04 -8.52
CA GLY A 40 -6.74 16.98 -7.18
C GLY A 40 -7.42 15.66 -6.81
N LYS A 41 -7.32 14.63 -7.64
CA LYS A 41 -7.80 13.26 -7.38
C LYS A 41 -6.65 12.26 -7.45
N PHE A 42 -6.71 11.21 -6.64
CA PHE A 42 -5.76 10.11 -6.73
C PHE A 42 -6.24 9.10 -7.76
N ILE A 43 -5.44 8.88 -8.79
CA ILE A 43 -5.72 7.92 -9.88
C ILE A 43 -4.58 6.91 -9.99
N LYS A 44 -4.89 5.72 -10.46
CA LYS A 44 -3.91 4.65 -10.71
C LYS A 44 -3.14 4.94 -12.00
N GLN A 45 -1.81 4.94 -11.90
CA GLN A 45 -0.90 5.02 -13.03
C GLN A 45 0.19 3.96 -12.92
N GLU A 46 0.65 3.46 -14.05
CA GLU A 46 1.84 2.62 -14.09
C GLU A 46 3.08 3.52 -14.00
N LEU A 47 3.90 3.31 -12.97
CA LEU A 47 5.09 4.11 -12.67
C LEU A 47 6.32 3.22 -12.55
N THR A 48 7.47 3.77 -12.94
CA THR A 48 8.78 3.15 -12.76
C THR A 48 9.60 3.97 -11.78
N PHE A 49 9.98 3.36 -10.65
CA PHE A 49 10.68 4.03 -9.57
C PHE A 49 11.62 3.10 -8.81
N ASN A 50 12.56 3.68 -8.08
CA ASN A 50 13.47 2.95 -7.20
C ASN A 50 12.92 2.98 -5.75
N PRO A 51 12.56 1.83 -5.15
CA PRO A 51 12.04 1.78 -3.79
C PRO A 51 13.04 2.29 -2.74
N ALA A 52 14.34 2.02 -2.91
CA ALA A 52 15.37 2.49 -1.98
C ALA A 52 15.47 4.02 -1.94
N LEU A 53 15.34 4.70 -3.09
CA LEU A 53 15.33 6.16 -3.16
C LEU A 53 14.12 6.76 -2.43
N LEU A 54 12.94 6.17 -2.61
CA LEU A 54 11.74 6.58 -1.87
C LEU A 54 11.88 6.31 -0.37
N LYS A 55 12.51 5.19 0.01
CA LYS A 55 12.76 4.85 1.42
C LYS A 55 13.68 5.85 2.09
N MET A 56 14.75 6.30 1.41
CA MET A 56 15.63 7.36 1.95
C MET A 56 14.83 8.65 2.26
N PHE A 57 13.96 9.05 1.35
CA PHE A 57 13.08 10.21 1.57
C PHE A 57 12.13 9.98 2.74
N ASP A 58 11.48 8.82 2.79
CA ASP A 58 10.51 8.49 3.83
C ASP A 58 11.13 8.44 5.23
N GLU A 59 12.38 7.99 5.37
CA GLU A 59 13.08 7.98 6.67
C GLU A 59 13.22 9.39 7.26
N VAL A 60 13.58 10.40 6.45
CA VAL A 60 13.70 11.77 6.94
C VAL A 60 12.35 12.37 7.30
N VAL A 61 11.33 12.16 6.45
CA VAL A 61 9.97 12.69 6.68
C VAL A 61 9.30 12.01 7.87
N THR A 62 9.51 10.71 8.06
CA THR A 62 8.98 9.96 9.21
C THR A 62 9.58 10.46 10.52
N ASN A 63 10.85 10.85 10.56
CA ASN A 63 11.44 11.44 11.76
C ASN A 63 10.80 12.79 12.13
N CYS A 64 10.47 13.63 11.14
CA CYS A 64 9.72 14.86 11.39
C CYS A 64 8.31 14.57 11.94
N ASP A 65 7.65 13.54 11.39
CA ASP A 65 6.34 13.09 11.84
C ASP A 65 6.37 12.58 13.28
N ASP A 66 7.32 11.71 13.59
CA ASP A 66 7.52 11.15 14.93
C ASP A 66 7.82 12.28 15.95
N ASP A 67 8.74 13.22 15.64
CA ASP A 67 9.02 14.33 16.55
C ASP A 67 7.77 15.19 16.78
N SER A 68 6.93 15.41 15.75
CA SER A 68 5.69 16.19 15.89
C SER A 68 4.69 15.58 16.89
N LYS A 69 4.78 14.27 17.11
CA LYS A 69 3.89 13.48 18.00
C LYS A 69 4.44 13.33 19.41
N ARG A 70 5.73 13.64 19.64
CA ARG A 70 6.35 13.53 20.95
C ARG A 70 5.76 14.49 21.95
N LYS A 71 5.65 14.03 23.18
CA LYS A 71 5.18 14.85 24.29
C LYS A 71 6.11 16.05 24.52
N GLY A 72 5.55 17.25 24.40
CA GLY A 72 6.28 18.50 24.58
C GLY A 72 7.01 19.02 23.34
N SER A 73 6.97 18.31 22.22
CA SER A 73 7.49 18.83 20.96
C SER A 73 6.74 20.07 20.50
N LYS A 74 7.48 21.01 19.92
CA LYS A 74 6.94 22.23 19.30
C LYS A 74 6.89 22.14 17.79
N LEU A 75 7.30 20.99 17.21
CA LEU A 75 7.29 20.76 15.78
C LEU A 75 5.85 20.76 15.26
N ASN A 76 5.55 21.68 14.37
CA ASN A 76 4.25 21.78 13.72
C ASN A 76 4.34 22.23 12.26
N THR A 77 5.55 22.30 11.70
CA THR A 77 5.79 22.73 10.32
C THR A 77 6.87 21.85 9.69
N VAL A 78 6.58 21.31 8.53
CA VAL A 78 7.51 20.56 7.69
C VAL A 78 7.48 21.11 6.27
N LYS A 79 8.65 21.44 5.73
CA LYS A 79 8.83 21.96 4.38
C LYS A 79 9.77 21.04 3.62
N VAL A 80 9.34 20.60 2.46
CA VAL A 80 10.13 19.78 1.55
C VAL A 80 10.37 20.55 0.26
N LEU A 81 11.64 20.64 -0.11
CA LEU A 81 12.08 21.19 -1.40
C LEU A 81 12.92 20.13 -2.10
N ILE A 82 12.63 19.88 -3.35
CA ILE A 82 13.39 18.96 -4.19
C ILE A 82 13.81 19.68 -5.47
N ASN A 83 15.10 19.69 -5.68
CA ASN A 83 15.66 20.25 -6.91
C ASN A 83 16.00 19.11 -7.88
N GLN A 84 15.11 18.89 -8.84
CA GLN A 84 15.26 17.81 -9.83
C GLN A 84 16.47 17.98 -10.74
N HIS A 85 16.98 19.21 -10.93
CA HIS A 85 18.13 19.46 -11.82
C HIS A 85 19.45 18.95 -11.25
N ASN A 86 19.66 19.11 -9.94
CA ASN A 86 20.88 18.65 -9.27
C ASN A 86 20.66 17.40 -8.43
N GLY A 87 19.42 16.90 -8.35
CA GLY A 87 19.05 15.69 -7.59
C GLY A 87 19.04 15.89 -6.08
N GLU A 88 18.94 17.13 -5.58
CA GLU A 88 19.01 17.46 -4.16
C GLU A 88 17.64 17.42 -3.49
N PHE A 89 17.57 16.80 -2.35
CA PHE A 89 16.46 16.83 -1.41
C PHE A 89 16.78 17.75 -0.24
N CYS A 90 15.78 18.48 0.23
CA CYS A 90 15.89 19.33 1.40
C CYS A 90 14.59 19.21 2.22
N VAL A 91 14.72 18.88 3.50
CA VAL A 91 13.63 18.81 4.46
C VAL A 91 13.93 19.74 5.63
N GLU A 92 13.10 20.74 5.82
CA GLU A 92 13.17 21.69 6.94
C GLU A 92 11.96 21.52 7.84
N ASP A 93 12.19 21.42 9.13
CA ASP A 93 11.16 21.48 10.16
C ASP A 93 11.46 22.55 11.21
N ASN A 94 10.47 22.89 12.02
CA ASN A 94 10.63 23.86 13.12
C ASN A 94 10.87 23.19 14.48
N GLY A 95 11.25 21.91 14.51
CA GLY A 95 11.82 21.20 15.66
C GLY A 95 13.33 21.41 15.72
N GLY A 96 13.94 21.32 16.86
CA GLY A 96 15.39 21.48 17.04
C GLY A 96 15.98 20.29 17.78
N ILE A 97 17.08 19.76 17.26
CA ILE A 97 17.83 18.72 17.94
C ILE A 97 18.73 19.39 19.00
N PRO A 98 18.80 18.86 20.24
CA PRO A 98 19.68 19.42 21.27
C PRO A 98 21.13 19.50 20.81
N VAL A 99 21.73 20.70 20.83
CA VAL A 99 23.12 20.95 20.41
C VAL A 99 24.03 20.90 21.63
N GLN A 100 24.31 19.69 22.07
CA GLN A 100 25.21 19.40 23.20
C GLN A 100 26.05 18.14 22.93
N ILE A 101 27.13 18.00 23.68
CA ILE A 101 27.97 16.79 23.63
C ILE A 101 27.31 15.72 24.51
N HIS A 102 27.14 14.53 23.95
CA HIS A 102 26.66 13.35 24.69
C HIS A 102 27.68 12.94 25.75
N ASP A 103 27.23 12.76 26.98
CA ASP A 103 28.12 12.55 28.15
C ASP A 103 28.98 11.28 28.02
N GLU A 104 28.42 10.20 27.53
CA GLU A 104 29.09 8.90 27.38
C GLU A 104 29.90 8.83 26.10
N HIS A 105 29.30 9.18 24.95
CA HIS A 105 29.95 8.98 23.63
C HIS A 105 30.87 10.13 23.22
N ARG A 106 30.86 11.26 23.97
CA ARG A 106 31.74 12.43 23.73
C ARG A 106 31.65 13.01 22.32
N MET A 107 30.51 12.84 21.69
CA MET A 107 30.14 13.36 20.37
C MET A 107 29.00 14.40 20.50
N TRP A 108 28.91 15.29 19.54
CA TRP A 108 27.71 16.15 19.43
C TRP A 108 26.47 15.29 19.16
N ILE A 109 25.36 15.50 19.87
CA ILE A 109 24.12 14.72 19.68
C ILE A 109 23.66 14.73 18.22
N PRO A 110 23.62 15.89 17.50
CA PRO A 110 23.24 15.88 16.09
C PRO A 110 24.20 15.03 15.22
N ASP A 111 25.49 15.10 15.47
CA ASP A 111 26.47 14.29 14.77
C ASP A 111 26.25 12.79 15.01
N MET A 112 26.05 12.40 16.27
CA MET A 112 25.79 11.01 16.63
C MET A 112 24.55 10.45 15.90
N ILE A 113 23.45 11.21 15.86
CA ILE A 113 22.19 10.77 15.21
C ILE A 113 22.36 10.53 13.71
N PHE A 114 23.18 11.35 13.04
CA PHE A 114 23.31 11.30 11.59
C PHE A 114 24.53 10.51 11.09
N SER A 115 25.50 10.18 11.96
CA SER A 115 26.70 9.43 11.55
C SER A 115 26.80 8.04 12.15
N GLU A 116 26.10 7.72 13.24
CA GLU A 116 26.17 6.43 13.88
C GLU A 116 24.87 5.63 13.67
N LEU A 117 24.99 4.36 13.30
CA LEU A 117 23.86 3.43 13.26
C LEU A 117 23.43 3.07 14.69
N ARG A 118 22.15 2.77 14.86
CA ARG A 118 21.57 2.43 16.17
C ARG A 118 21.71 3.56 17.18
N SER A 119 21.61 4.78 16.69
CA SER A 119 21.59 6.00 17.51
C SER A 119 20.19 6.63 17.43
N GLY A 120 19.64 6.99 18.56
CA GLY A 120 18.30 7.57 18.63
C GLY A 120 17.78 7.65 20.05
N SER A 121 16.56 8.13 20.19
CA SER A 121 15.88 8.31 21.48
C SER A 121 14.68 7.39 21.68
N ASN A 122 14.41 6.44 20.75
CA ASN A 122 13.21 5.61 20.76
C ASN A 122 13.50 4.14 21.14
N PHE A 123 14.45 3.89 22.02
CA PHE A 123 14.84 2.53 22.43
C PHE A 123 14.13 2.06 23.71
N ASP A 124 13.36 2.93 24.37
CA ASP A 124 12.62 2.59 25.56
C ASP A 124 11.21 2.12 25.18
N ASP A 125 10.97 0.81 25.21
CA ASP A 125 9.68 0.18 24.93
C ASP A 125 8.62 0.44 26.04
N GLU A 126 9.02 1.05 27.18
CA GLU A 126 8.09 1.44 28.25
C GLU A 126 7.48 2.82 27.98
N GLU A 127 8.07 3.62 27.11
CA GLU A 127 7.45 4.88 26.65
C GLU A 127 6.20 4.57 25.81
N GLU A 128 5.07 5.12 26.25
CA GLU A 128 3.76 4.94 25.59
C GLU A 128 3.57 5.91 24.41
N GLU A 129 4.61 6.16 23.63
CA GLU A 129 4.53 7.00 22.44
C GLU A 129 4.30 6.15 21.17
N ALA A 130 3.35 6.58 20.34
CA ALA A 130 3.01 5.89 19.10
C ALA A 130 3.88 6.41 17.95
N LEU A 131 5.16 6.04 17.97
CA LEU A 131 6.15 6.44 16.97
C LEU A 131 6.36 5.33 15.91
N ALA A 132 6.76 5.72 14.73
CA ALA A 132 7.07 4.79 13.65
C ALA A 132 8.56 4.37 13.65
N GLY A 133 9.48 5.27 13.98
CA GLY A 133 10.93 5.00 14.03
C GLY A 133 11.34 4.35 15.35
N GLN A 134 11.84 3.12 15.30
CA GLN A 134 12.24 2.34 16.49
C GLN A 134 13.71 1.91 16.49
N ASN A 135 14.35 1.80 15.32
CA ASN A 135 15.66 1.14 15.19
C ASN A 135 16.85 2.10 15.27
N GLY A 136 16.65 3.41 15.23
CA GLY A 136 17.73 4.41 15.25
C GLY A 136 18.73 4.29 14.08
N GLU A 137 18.24 3.84 12.91
CA GLU A 137 19.09 3.61 11.73
C GLU A 137 18.75 4.53 10.56
N GLY A 138 17.51 5.06 10.49
CA GLY A 138 16.99 5.75 9.32
C GLY A 138 17.82 6.93 8.85
N SER A 139 18.14 7.86 9.75
CA SER A 139 18.89 9.08 9.41
C SER A 139 20.32 8.80 8.96
N SER A 140 21.03 7.91 9.67
CA SER A 140 22.40 7.51 9.31
C SER A 140 22.43 6.73 8.00
N LEU A 141 21.42 5.91 7.69
CA LEU A 141 21.29 5.24 6.38
C LEU A 141 21.18 6.26 5.24
N VAL A 142 20.37 7.33 5.39
CA VAL A 142 20.27 8.36 4.35
C VAL A 142 21.65 9.00 4.11
N ASN A 143 22.41 9.29 5.16
CA ASN A 143 23.77 9.81 5.05
C ASN A 143 24.71 8.83 4.34
N ILE A 144 24.72 7.56 4.76
CA ILE A 144 25.56 6.49 4.17
C ILE A 144 25.30 6.31 2.67
N PHE A 145 24.04 6.49 2.22
CA PHE A 145 23.68 6.35 0.82
C PHE A 145 23.62 7.68 0.05
N SER A 146 24.27 8.73 0.56
CA SER A 146 24.36 10.05 -0.08
C SER A 146 25.78 10.39 -0.50
N THR A 147 25.93 11.06 -1.62
CA THR A 147 27.19 11.66 -2.05
C THR A 147 27.53 12.91 -1.25
N ILE A 148 26.50 13.68 -0.88
CA ILE A 148 26.57 14.83 0.01
C ILE A 148 25.39 14.73 0.99
N PHE A 149 25.66 14.95 2.27
CA PHE A 149 24.64 15.03 3.31
C PHE A 149 24.99 16.18 4.26
N LYS A 150 24.07 17.12 4.40
CA LYS A 150 24.23 18.31 5.23
C LYS A 150 23.15 18.38 6.29
N VAL A 151 23.54 18.66 7.52
CA VAL A 151 22.66 18.91 8.64
C VAL A 151 22.88 20.32 9.17
N GLU A 152 21.79 21.05 9.37
CA GLU A 152 21.74 22.26 10.15
C GLU A 152 20.65 22.11 11.20
N THR A 153 20.95 22.36 12.47
CA THR A 153 19.95 22.37 13.54
C THR A 153 20.23 23.47 14.55
N ALA A 154 19.17 23.96 15.17
CA ALA A 154 19.24 25.01 16.18
C ALA A 154 18.22 24.73 17.28
N ASP A 155 18.66 24.78 18.54
CA ASP A 155 17.86 24.40 19.73
C ASP A 155 17.40 25.60 20.57
N SER A 156 17.40 26.80 20.02
CA SER A 156 17.19 28.09 20.69
C SER A 156 18.33 28.58 21.57
N LYS A 157 19.44 27.86 21.61
CA LYS A 157 20.65 28.27 22.32
C LYS A 157 21.86 28.23 21.40
N LYS A 158 22.01 27.10 20.70
CA LYS A 158 23.11 26.88 19.81
C LYS A 158 22.61 26.43 18.44
N PHE A 159 23.37 26.81 17.42
CA PHE A 159 23.29 26.35 16.06
C PHE A 159 24.43 25.37 15.85
N PHE A 160 24.15 24.30 15.12
CA PHE A 160 25.06 23.27 14.69
C PHE A 160 24.91 23.05 13.19
N SER A 161 26.01 22.98 12.45
CA SER A 161 26.02 22.60 11.05
C SER A 161 27.20 21.68 10.76
N ILE A 162 26.94 20.61 10.00
CA ILE A 162 27.97 19.64 9.58
C ILE A 162 27.66 19.17 8.17
N VAL A 163 28.73 18.83 7.42
CA VAL A 163 28.66 18.24 6.09
C VAL A 163 29.39 16.91 6.10
N TYR A 164 28.78 15.92 5.46
CA TYR A 164 29.35 14.62 5.17
C TYR A 164 29.37 14.41 3.66
N GLU A 165 30.42 13.73 3.17
CA GLU A 165 30.59 13.47 1.75
C GLU A 165 30.99 12.01 1.50
N ASN A 166 30.81 11.57 0.24
CA ASN A 166 31.23 10.25 -0.24
C ASN A 166 30.76 9.10 0.64
N ASN A 167 29.43 8.99 0.84
CA ASN A 167 28.84 7.89 1.59
C ASN A 167 29.38 7.82 3.05
N LEU A 168 29.42 8.97 3.72
CA LEU A 168 29.92 9.13 5.10
C LEU A 168 31.43 8.79 5.27
N SER A 169 32.18 8.70 4.19
CA SER A 169 33.63 8.46 4.28
C SER A 169 34.44 9.72 4.59
N ILE A 170 33.89 10.89 4.33
CA ILE A 170 34.43 12.19 4.67
C ILE A 170 33.48 12.90 5.60
N LYS A 171 34.00 13.31 6.76
CA LYS A 171 33.25 14.06 7.76
C LYS A 171 34.02 15.38 8.02
N HIS A 172 33.32 16.49 7.77
CA HIS A 172 33.86 17.81 8.03
C HIS A 172 33.72 18.19 9.50
N GLU A 173 34.53 19.17 9.96
CA GLU A 173 34.41 19.70 11.30
C GLU A 173 33.06 20.48 11.44
N PRO A 174 32.33 20.29 12.53
CA PRO A 174 31.07 21.00 12.73
C PRO A 174 31.28 22.50 13.03
N SER A 175 30.42 23.33 12.49
CA SER A 175 30.31 24.74 12.84
C SER A 175 29.28 24.94 13.95
N ILE A 176 29.66 25.61 15.04
CA ILE A 176 28.80 25.82 16.20
C ILE A 176 28.77 27.31 16.54
N MET A 177 27.56 27.86 16.71
CA MET A 177 27.34 29.28 17.04
C MET A 177 26.17 29.43 18.02
N ASP A 178 26.16 30.51 18.77
CA ASP A 178 24.98 30.86 19.58
C ASP A 178 23.84 31.37 18.69
N THR A 179 22.62 31.00 19.03
CA THR A 179 21.43 31.40 18.27
C THR A 179 20.15 31.37 19.11
N SER A 180 19.16 32.16 18.72
CA SER A 180 17.79 32.08 19.25
C SER A 180 16.85 31.30 18.31
N LYS A 181 17.33 30.82 17.14
CA LYS A 181 16.52 30.03 16.20
C LYS A 181 16.23 28.65 16.74
N HIS A 182 15.15 28.05 16.25
CA HIS A 182 14.75 26.67 16.57
C HIS A 182 14.23 25.99 15.30
N TYR A 183 15.03 25.11 14.71
CA TYR A 183 14.71 24.38 13.49
C TYR A 183 15.71 23.26 13.23
N THR A 184 15.34 22.32 12.38
CA THR A 184 16.26 21.37 11.76
C THR A 184 16.10 21.42 10.24
N ASN A 185 17.20 21.39 9.52
CA ASN A 185 17.24 21.34 8.07
C ASN A 185 18.23 20.27 7.62
N ILE A 186 17.74 19.32 6.86
CA ILE A 186 18.52 18.20 6.31
C ILE A 186 18.50 18.31 4.80
N ALA A 187 19.69 18.45 4.17
CA ALA A 187 19.80 18.46 2.72
C ALA A 187 20.75 17.36 2.27
N TRP A 188 20.38 16.61 1.24
CA TRP A 188 21.19 15.52 0.75
C TRP A 188 21.06 15.30 -0.77
N ILE A 189 22.11 14.75 -1.35
CA ILE A 189 22.12 14.24 -2.72
C ILE A 189 22.36 12.73 -2.64
N PRO A 190 21.36 11.89 -2.95
CA PRO A 190 21.54 10.44 -2.99
C PRO A 190 22.68 10.01 -3.91
N ASP A 191 23.32 8.90 -3.60
CA ASP A 191 24.26 8.26 -4.52
C ASP A 191 23.49 7.52 -5.63
N TYR A 192 23.01 8.29 -6.60
CA TYR A 192 22.23 7.79 -7.74
C TYR A 192 22.96 6.70 -8.53
N ASN A 193 24.29 6.79 -8.62
CA ASN A 193 25.10 5.79 -9.31
C ASN A 193 25.06 4.44 -8.56
N ARG A 194 25.20 4.46 -7.24
CA ARG A 194 25.14 3.27 -6.40
C ARG A 194 23.75 2.63 -6.40
N LEU A 195 22.72 3.44 -6.38
CA LEU A 195 21.33 2.99 -6.44
C LEU A 195 20.90 2.63 -7.88
N ASN A 196 21.74 2.89 -8.88
CA ASN A 196 21.46 2.68 -10.30
C ASN A 196 20.11 3.26 -10.73
N THR A 197 19.85 4.52 -10.37
CA THR A 197 18.57 5.21 -10.61
C THR A 197 18.79 6.70 -10.87
N ALA A 198 17.68 7.42 -11.09
CA ALA A 198 17.65 8.87 -11.23
C ALA A 198 16.39 9.44 -10.57
N LEU A 199 16.39 10.74 -10.32
CA LEU A 199 15.21 11.46 -9.83
C LEU A 199 14.27 11.76 -11.00
N THR A 200 13.38 10.81 -11.30
CA THR A 200 12.42 10.88 -12.41
C THR A 200 11.12 11.58 -11.99
N ASP A 201 10.30 11.96 -12.98
CA ASP A 201 8.96 12.51 -12.73
C ASP A 201 8.06 11.51 -11.97
N ASP A 202 8.22 10.21 -12.20
CA ASP A 202 7.48 9.18 -11.50
C ASP A 202 7.83 9.13 -10.01
N VAL A 203 9.13 9.26 -9.68
CA VAL A 203 9.58 9.39 -8.29
C VAL A 203 9.02 10.66 -7.66
N MET A 204 9.01 11.79 -8.37
CA MET A 204 8.46 13.06 -7.89
C MET A 204 6.97 12.96 -7.56
N LYS A 205 6.18 12.27 -8.40
CA LYS A 205 4.74 12.01 -8.13
C LYS A 205 4.53 11.19 -6.85
N LEU A 206 5.36 10.19 -6.60
CA LEU A 206 5.27 9.36 -5.38
C LEU A 206 5.68 10.13 -4.14
N ILE A 207 6.68 11.01 -4.24
CA ILE A 207 7.06 11.91 -3.16
C ILE A 207 5.93 12.90 -2.86
N GLU A 208 5.32 13.50 -3.89
CA GLU A 208 4.15 14.38 -3.70
C GLU A 208 3.02 13.65 -2.99
N LYS A 209 2.70 12.41 -3.41
CA LYS A 209 1.74 11.56 -2.72
C LYS A 209 2.10 11.39 -1.24
N ARG A 210 3.37 11.07 -0.92
CA ARG A 210 3.83 10.90 0.46
C ARG A 210 3.64 12.17 1.31
N MET A 211 3.83 13.34 0.72
CA MET A 211 3.57 14.62 1.41
C MET A 211 2.08 14.85 1.67
N HIS A 212 1.21 14.39 0.77
CA HIS A 212 -0.23 14.39 0.98
C HIS A 212 -0.65 13.42 2.09
N GLU A 213 -0.04 12.24 2.16
CA GLU A 213 -0.24 11.25 3.23
C GLU A 213 0.16 11.81 4.60
N LEU A 214 1.34 12.44 4.69
CA LEU A 214 1.79 13.10 5.91
C LEU A 214 0.79 14.15 6.41
N ALA A 215 0.31 15.02 5.51
CA ALA A 215 -0.66 16.07 5.86
C ALA A 215 -2.03 15.49 6.26
N ALA A 216 -2.46 14.39 5.65
CA ALA A 216 -3.74 13.74 5.93
C ALA A 216 -3.76 13.02 7.28
N CYS A 217 -2.68 12.30 7.61
CA CYS A 217 -2.54 11.64 8.91
C CYS A 217 -2.37 12.65 10.06
N ASN A 218 -1.79 13.84 9.77
CA ASN A 218 -1.48 14.88 10.76
C ASN A 218 -2.09 16.24 10.41
N PRO A 219 -3.40 16.45 10.54
CA PRO A 219 -4.07 17.70 10.15
C PRO A 219 -3.57 18.95 10.87
N LYS A 220 -2.88 18.80 12.02
CA LYS A 220 -2.28 19.91 12.77
C LYS A 220 -0.90 20.33 12.24
N LEU A 221 -0.26 19.46 11.46
CA LEU A 221 1.05 19.71 10.88
C LEU A 221 0.92 20.57 9.61
N LYS A 222 1.68 21.66 9.55
CA LYS A 222 1.75 22.54 8.38
C LYS A 222 2.75 21.96 7.39
N VAL A 223 2.25 21.26 6.38
CA VAL A 223 3.06 20.59 5.37
C VAL A 223 3.15 21.43 4.10
N SER A 224 4.36 21.56 3.54
CA SER A 224 4.54 22.16 2.22
C SER A 224 5.53 21.37 1.37
N TYR A 225 5.26 21.30 0.07
CA TYR A 225 6.04 20.61 -0.93
C TYR A 225 6.32 21.56 -2.11
N ASN A 226 7.59 21.79 -2.42
CA ASN A 226 8.06 22.69 -3.47
C ASN A 226 7.33 24.06 -3.44
N GLY A 227 7.20 24.67 -2.24
CA GLY A 227 6.56 25.95 -2.01
C GLY A 227 5.03 25.93 -1.97
N LYS A 228 4.38 24.82 -2.32
CA LYS A 228 2.93 24.68 -2.23
C LYS A 228 2.54 24.08 -0.88
N ARG A 229 1.58 24.72 -0.21
CA ARG A 229 1.03 24.20 1.06
C ARG A 229 0.01 23.11 0.80
N ILE A 230 0.13 22.00 1.53
CA ILE A 230 -0.81 20.87 1.49
C ILE A 230 -1.66 20.92 2.76
N ILE A 231 -2.98 20.92 2.61
CA ILE A 231 -3.92 21.06 3.73
C ILE A 231 -5.03 20.04 3.56
N TYR A 232 -5.27 19.27 4.62
CA TYR A 232 -6.46 18.45 4.81
C TYR A 232 -7.10 18.81 6.14
N LYS A 233 -8.41 18.98 6.16
CA LYS A 233 -9.17 19.23 7.40
C LYS A 233 -9.35 17.96 8.22
N SER A 234 -9.38 16.80 7.52
CA SER A 234 -9.58 15.48 8.11
C SER A 234 -9.01 14.38 7.22
N PHE A 235 -8.83 13.20 7.78
CA PHE A 235 -8.45 12.01 7.02
C PHE A 235 -9.52 11.63 5.97
N SER A 236 -10.79 11.88 6.28
CA SER A 236 -11.88 11.61 5.34
C SER A 236 -11.83 12.52 4.09
N GLU A 237 -11.36 13.77 4.22
CA GLU A 237 -11.13 14.65 3.07
C GLU A 237 -10.03 14.09 2.14
N TYR A 238 -8.97 13.54 2.71
CA TYR A 238 -7.95 12.83 1.94
C TYR A 238 -8.53 11.59 1.25
N SER A 239 -9.26 10.76 1.98
CA SER A 239 -9.89 9.54 1.47
C SER A 239 -10.87 9.84 0.31
N SER A 240 -11.58 10.98 0.37
CA SER A 240 -12.51 11.40 -0.69
C SER A 240 -11.82 11.70 -2.03
N LYS A 241 -10.49 11.90 -2.04
CA LYS A 241 -9.74 12.12 -3.28
C LYS A 241 -9.53 10.84 -4.11
N TYR A 242 -9.77 9.67 -3.52
CA TYR A 242 -9.62 8.37 -4.18
C TYR A 242 -10.92 7.85 -4.81
N VAL A 243 -12.04 8.44 -4.42
CA VAL A 243 -13.37 7.99 -4.86
C VAL A 243 -14.04 9.06 -5.73
N SER A 244 -14.96 8.64 -6.59
CA SER A 244 -15.76 9.57 -7.38
C SER A 244 -16.75 10.34 -6.51
N GLU A 245 -17.19 11.51 -6.96
CA GLU A 245 -18.09 12.39 -6.21
C GLU A 245 -19.47 11.77 -5.96
N ASP A 246 -19.90 10.89 -6.86
CA ASP A 246 -21.18 10.17 -6.76
C ASP A 246 -21.11 8.91 -5.88
N THR A 247 -19.95 8.60 -5.31
CA THR A 247 -19.75 7.38 -4.51
C THR A 247 -19.76 7.72 -3.02
N ASP A 248 -20.56 6.99 -2.26
CA ASP A 248 -20.64 7.16 -0.81
C ASP A 248 -19.29 6.89 -0.13
N LEU A 249 -18.87 7.78 0.76
CA LEU A 249 -17.75 7.61 1.66
C LEU A 249 -18.24 7.67 3.11
N ILE A 250 -18.25 6.55 3.77
CA ILE A 250 -18.71 6.40 5.15
C ILE A 250 -17.51 6.50 6.08
N ASN A 251 -17.58 7.39 7.05
CA ASN A 251 -16.49 7.70 7.96
C ASN A 251 -16.80 7.25 9.39
N ASP A 252 -15.77 6.72 10.05
CA ASP A 252 -15.82 6.34 11.45
C ASP A 252 -14.50 6.79 12.13
N GLU A 253 -14.58 7.87 12.90
CA GLU A 253 -13.42 8.47 13.55
C GLU A 253 -13.49 8.25 15.05
N GLN A 254 -12.43 7.62 15.58
CA GLN A 254 -12.24 7.32 17.00
C GLN A 254 -10.88 7.84 17.44
N LYS A 255 -10.61 7.80 18.74
CA LYS A 255 -9.40 8.40 19.33
C LYS A 255 -8.09 7.94 18.65
N HIS A 256 -7.97 6.64 18.36
CA HIS A 256 -6.76 6.02 17.80
C HIS A 256 -6.97 5.48 16.39
N TRP A 257 -8.17 5.65 15.82
CA TRP A 257 -8.53 5.09 14.54
C TRP A 257 -9.35 6.07 13.72
N LYS A 258 -8.94 6.29 12.48
CA LYS A 258 -9.73 6.98 11.48
C LYS A 258 -9.97 5.98 10.34
N VAL A 259 -11.22 5.63 10.14
CA VAL A 259 -11.63 4.65 9.14
C VAL A 259 -12.60 5.30 8.18
N SER A 260 -12.36 5.12 6.88
CA SER A 260 -13.34 5.46 5.86
C SER A 260 -13.59 4.25 4.96
N VAL A 261 -14.82 4.04 4.57
CA VAL A 261 -15.26 2.90 3.77
C VAL A 261 -16.00 3.40 2.55
N SER A 262 -15.68 2.87 1.39
CA SER A 262 -16.38 3.16 0.15
C SER A 262 -16.48 1.92 -0.72
N GLN A 263 -17.17 2.06 -1.86
CA GLN A 263 -17.29 1.00 -2.85
C GLN A 263 -15.99 0.88 -3.67
N ALA A 264 -15.49 -0.35 -3.81
CA ALA A 264 -14.38 -0.64 -4.70
C ALA A 264 -14.84 -0.79 -6.16
N THR A 265 -13.99 -0.40 -7.08
CA THR A 265 -14.23 -0.56 -8.53
C THR A 265 -13.64 -1.86 -9.09
N ASP A 266 -12.56 -2.37 -8.51
CA ASP A 266 -11.80 -3.52 -9.04
C ASP A 266 -11.29 -4.44 -7.91
N GLY A 267 -12.25 -5.00 -7.16
CA GLY A 267 -11.94 -5.87 -6.03
C GLY A 267 -11.53 -5.10 -4.77
N PHE A 268 -11.12 -5.86 -3.75
CA PHE A 268 -10.75 -5.27 -2.45
C PHE A 268 -9.47 -4.44 -2.55
N GLU A 269 -9.55 -3.23 -2.04
CA GLU A 269 -8.41 -2.32 -1.92
C GLU A 269 -8.34 -1.72 -0.52
N HIS A 270 -7.16 -1.30 -0.10
CA HIS A 270 -6.98 -0.49 1.09
C HIS A 270 -5.87 0.53 0.91
N ILE A 271 -6.03 1.67 1.53
CA ILE A 271 -4.99 2.66 1.79
C ILE A 271 -4.89 2.78 3.31
N SER A 272 -3.80 2.26 3.88
CA SER A 272 -3.69 2.15 5.33
C SER A 272 -2.38 2.67 5.87
N PHE A 273 -2.46 3.28 7.05
CA PHE A 273 -1.35 3.88 7.76
C PHE A 273 -1.32 3.40 9.21
N VAL A 274 -0.12 3.21 9.72
CA VAL A 274 0.14 2.99 11.14
C VAL A 274 1.14 4.05 11.60
N ASN A 275 0.75 4.87 12.54
CA ASN A 275 1.55 5.99 13.06
C ASN A 275 2.05 6.95 11.96
N GLY A 276 1.22 7.17 10.90
CA GLY A 276 1.56 8.03 9.76
C GLY A 276 2.46 7.39 8.70
N THR A 277 2.86 6.13 8.88
CA THR A 277 3.61 5.36 7.88
C THR A 277 2.66 4.47 7.07
N SER A 278 2.80 4.49 5.75
CA SER A 278 1.98 3.68 4.84
C SER A 278 2.29 2.19 4.99
N SER A 279 1.26 1.36 5.15
CA SER A 279 1.34 -0.10 5.19
C SER A 279 0.78 -0.65 3.87
N LYS A 280 1.61 -0.69 2.82
CA LYS A 280 1.18 -1.01 1.46
C LYS A 280 0.52 -2.38 1.30
N THR A 281 1.01 -3.39 2.01
CA THR A 281 0.45 -4.75 1.99
C THR A 281 -0.58 -4.98 3.10
N GLY A 282 -0.81 -3.98 3.96
CA GLY A 282 -1.80 -4.02 5.04
C GLY A 282 -1.25 -4.60 6.34
N GLY A 283 -1.94 -5.62 6.83
CA GLY A 283 -1.59 -6.31 8.07
C GLY A 283 -2.77 -6.45 9.04
N THR A 284 -2.46 -6.76 10.28
CA THR A 284 -3.46 -7.09 11.32
C THR A 284 -4.47 -5.98 11.59
N HIS A 285 -4.09 -4.70 11.43
CA HIS A 285 -4.99 -3.55 11.57
C HIS A 285 -6.07 -3.52 10.47
N VAL A 286 -5.69 -3.80 9.22
CA VAL A 286 -6.65 -3.88 8.10
C VAL A 286 -7.58 -5.06 8.28
N GLU A 287 -7.03 -6.23 8.65
CA GLU A 287 -7.82 -7.44 8.89
C GLU A 287 -8.82 -7.26 10.02
N HIS A 288 -8.40 -6.59 11.11
CA HIS A 288 -9.25 -6.31 12.26
C HIS A 288 -10.47 -5.45 11.91
N VAL A 289 -10.26 -4.36 11.17
CA VAL A 289 -11.33 -3.47 10.69
C VAL A 289 -12.23 -4.19 9.69
N LEU A 290 -11.63 -4.82 8.68
CA LEU A 290 -12.34 -5.53 7.61
C LEU A 290 -13.27 -6.61 8.15
N LYS A 291 -12.79 -7.43 9.09
CA LYS A 291 -13.57 -8.51 9.70
C LYS A 291 -14.85 -8.00 10.32
N GLN A 292 -14.81 -6.90 11.05
CA GLN A 292 -15.98 -6.32 11.72
C GLN A 292 -17.00 -5.76 10.71
N ILE A 293 -16.51 -5.01 9.71
CA ILE A 293 -17.36 -4.44 8.65
C ILE A 293 -18.04 -5.56 7.86
N VAL A 294 -17.28 -6.56 7.39
CA VAL A 294 -17.83 -7.69 6.62
C VAL A 294 -18.86 -8.47 7.42
N GLN A 295 -18.60 -8.72 8.71
CA GLN A 295 -19.55 -9.43 9.58
C GLN A 295 -20.84 -8.64 9.78
N SER A 296 -20.76 -7.33 9.95
CA SER A 296 -21.91 -6.44 10.13
C SER A 296 -22.76 -6.39 8.87
N VAL A 297 -22.14 -6.19 7.71
CA VAL A 297 -22.80 -6.19 6.41
C VAL A 297 -23.46 -7.55 6.10
N ARG A 298 -22.76 -8.66 6.37
CA ARG A 298 -23.32 -10.00 6.18
C ARG A 298 -24.56 -10.24 7.05
N THR A 299 -24.49 -9.81 8.32
CA THR A 299 -25.63 -9.93 9.24
C THR A 299 -26.82 -9.10 8.77
N PHE A 300 -26.58 -7.89 8.27
CA PHE A 300 -27.62 -7.05 7.70
C PHE A 300 -28.26 -7.68 6.45
N LEU A 301 -27.47 -8.16 5.49
CA LEU A 301 -27.97 -8.80 4.26
C LEU A 301 -28.80 -10.03 4.58
N LYS A 302 -28.34 -10.87 5.54
CA LYS A 302 -29.09 -12.05 5.97
C LYS A 302 -30.43 -11.67 6.62
N ASN A 303 -30.45 -10.67 7.50
CA ASN A 303 -31.64 -10.30 8.26
C ASN A 303 -32.67 -9.56 7.39
N LYS A 304 -32.23 -8.58 6.61
CA LYS A 304 -33.12 -7.70 5.85
C LYS A 304 -33.46 -8.23 4.45
N HIS A 305 -32.44 -8.74 3.74
CA HIS A 305 -32.61 -9.20 2.35
C HIS A 305 -32.73 -10.71 2.21
N LYS A 306 -32.55 -11.47 3.32
CA LYS A 306 -32.62 -12.95 3.35
C LYS A 306 -31.57 -13.63 2.44
N VAL A 307 -30.48 -12.94 2.15
CA VAL A 307 -29.39 -13.45 1.32
C VAL A 307 -28.18 -13.76 2.21
N ASP A 308 -27.62 -14.95 2.07
CA ASP A 308 -26.39 -15.35 2.78
C ASP A 308 -25.20 -15.22 1.82
N VAL A 309 -24.36 -14.23 2.06
CA VAL A 309 -23.24 -13.83 1.20
C VAL A 309 -21.94 -14.30 1.81
N LYS A 310 -21.01 -14.80 0.98
CA LYS A 310 -19.68 -15.17 1.46
C LYS A 310 -18.88 -13.92 1.86
N PRO A 311 -18.09 -13.99 2.95
CA PRO A 311 -17.26 -12.87 3.38
C PRO A 311 -16.36 -12.29 2.28
N SER A 312 -15.79 -13.16 1.42
CA SER A 312 -14.95 -12.73 0.30
C SER A 312 -15.69 -11.93 -0.77
N GLU A 313 -16.99 -12.19 -0.94
CA GLU A 313 -17.84 -11.49 -1.93
C GLU A 313 -18.15 -10.07 -1.44
N ILE A 314 -18.41 -9.90 -0.14
CA ILE A 314 -18.57 -8.58 0.49
C ILE A 314 -17.24 -7.83 0.45
N LYS A 315 -16.14 -8.47 0.88
CA LYS A 315 -14.80 -7.89 0.87
C LYS A 315 -14.46 -7.27 -0.48
N ASN A 316 -14.70 -7.99 -1.58
CA ASN A 316 -14.34 -7.56 -2.93
C ASN A 316 -15.08 -6.30 -3.43
N GLN A 317 -16.11 -5.86 -2.72
CA GLN A 317 -16.84 -4.64 -3.06
C GLN A 317 -16.40 -3.42 -2.24
N LEU A 318 -15.37 -3.57 -1.40
CA LEU A 318 -14.97 -2.53 -0.45
C LEU A 318 -13.57 -1.99 -0.77
N ILE A 319 -13.43 -0.67 -0.65
CA ILE A 319 -12.16 0.01 -0.44
C ILE A 319 -12.14 0.59 0.97
N LEU A 320 -11.05 0.35 1.71
CA LEU A 320 -10.86 0.82 3.07
C LEU A 320 -9.73 1.84 3.15
N PHE A 321 -9.97 2.92 3.89
CA PHE A 321 -8.95 3.89 4.27
C PHE A 321 -8.80 3.82 5.78
N ILE A 322 -7.58 3.61 6.26
CA ILE A 322 -7.31 3.41 7.70
C ILE A 322 -6.09 4.22 8.12
N ASP A 323 -6.25 5.03 9.15
CA ASP A 323 -5.14 5.66 9.87
C ASP A 323 -5.23 5.20 11.33
N ALA A 324 -4.29 4.32 11.73
CA ALA A 324 -4.26 3.69 13.04
C ALA A 324 -3.09 4.20 13.86
N THR A 325 -3.34 4.52 15.13
CA THR A 325 -2.32 4.85 16.13
C THR A 325 -2.09 3.63 17.02
N ILE A 326 -0.91 3.01 16.91
CA ILE A 326 -0.56 1.77 17.61
C ILE A 326 0.77 1.96 18.35
N ILE A 327 0.82 1.67 19.63
CA ILE A 327 2.04 1.73 20.44
C ILE A 327 2.89 0.49 20.15
N ASN A 328 4.19 0.69 19.92
CA ASN A 328 5.18 -0.35 19.65
C ASN A 328 4.77 -1.33 18.53
N PRO A 329 4.44 -0.81 17.31
CA PRO A 329 4.05 -1.67 16.19
C PRO A 329 5.24 -2.52 15.72
N ARG A 330 4.99 -3.81 15.40
CA ARG A 330 5.97 -4.71 14.80
C ARG A 330 5.61 -4.98 13.35
N TYR A 331 6.63 -4.95 12.49
CA TYR A 331 6.50 -5.19 11.06
C TYR A 331 7.33 -6.40 10.64
N ASP A 332 7.01 -6.99 9.51
CA ASP A 332 7.75 -8.12 8.93
C ASP A 332 9.09 -7.71 8.29
N SER A 333 9.25 -6.43 7.98
CA SER A 333 10.45 -5.90 7.32
C SER A 333 10.74 -4.44 7.71
N GLN A 334 11.95 -3.97 7.39
CA GLN A 334 12.35 -2.57 7.61
C GLN A 334 11.57 -1.58 6.73
N THR A 335 10.94 -2.03 5.63
CA THR A 335 10.10 -1.18 4.79
C THR A 335 8.74 -0.83 5.43
N LYS A 336 8.35 -1.56 6.49
CA LYS A 336 7.11 -1.37 7.27
C LYS A 336 5.82 -1.55 6.46
N ASP A 337 5.89 -2.33 5.37
CA ASP A 337 4.75 -2.51 4.47
C ASP A 337 3.63 -3.36 5.06
N ASN A 338 3.94 -4.24 6.04
CA ASN A 338 2.99 -5.17 6.64
C ASN A 338 3.09 -5.19 8.17
N LEU A 339 2.01 -4.80 8.85
CA LEU A 339 1.92 -4.85 10.31
C LEU A 339 1.65 -6.29 10.77
N VAL A 340 2.51 -6.82 11.67
CA VAL A 340 2.39 -8.18 12.20
C VAL A 340 2.04 -8.24 13.70
N THR A 341 1.99 -7.11 14.40
CA THR A 341 1.51 -7.08 15.80
C THR A 341 0.10 -7.63 15.87
N LEU A 342 -0.14 -8.62 16.71
CA LEU A 342 -1.49 -9.17 16.88
C LEU A 342 -2.41 -8.11 17.50
N SER A 343 -3.68 -8.10 17.09
CA SER A 343 -4.65 -7.14 17.64
C SER A 343 -4.85 -7.30 19.15
N SER A 344 -4.64 -8.51 19.70
CA SER A 344 -4.62 -8.76 21.14
C SER A 344 -3.50 -8.05 21.89
N ASP A 345 -2.42 -7.71 21.20
CA ASP A 345 -1.19 -7.14 21.77
C ASP A 345 -1.12 -5.62 21.60
N TYR A 346 -2.16 -5.00 21.01
CA TYR A 346 -2.20 -3.56 20.87
C TYR A 346 -2.33 -2.92 22.25
N LYS A 347 -1.38 -2.04 22.58
CA LYS A 347 -1.42 -1.25 23.83
C LYS A 347 -2.38 -0.05 23.73
N THR A 348 -2.99 0.16 22.58
CA THR A 348 -4.02 1.18 22.33
C THR A 348 -5.41 0.55 22.31
N GLU A 349 -6.44 1.37 22.48
CA GLU A 349 -7.83 0.93 22.33
C GLU A 349 -8.04 0.35 20.93
N LEU A 350 -8.65 -0.85 20.88
CA LEU A 350 -9.00 -1.51 19.63
C LEU A 350 -10.11 -0.74 18.91
N TYR A 351 -10.07 -0.79 17.59
CA TYR A 351 -11.19 -0.32 16.78
C TYR A 351 -12.41 -1.21 17.01
N GLU A 352 -13.54 -0.59 17.28
CA GLU A 352 -14.86 -1.21 17.28
C GLU A 352 -15.75 -0.44 16.32
N VAL A 353 -16.24 -1.11 15.26
CA VAL A 353 -17.06 -0.46 14.26
C VAL A 353 -18.30 0.17 14.91
N SER A 354 -18.48 1.47 14.74
CA SER A 354 -19.61 2.18 15.33
C SER A 354 -20.93 1.81 14.64
N LYS A 355 -22.02 1.89 15.41
CA LYS A 355 -23.36 1.65 14.85
C LYS A 355 -23.67 2.62 13.71
N SER A 356 -23.24 3.88 13.82
CA SER A 356 -23.44 4.89 12.77
C SER A 356 -22.71 4.51 11.48
N CYS A 357 -21.52 3.96 11.58
CA CYS A 357 -20.75 3.46 10.42
C CYS A 357 -21.49 2.29 9.77
N VAL A 358 -21.92 1.30 10.55
CA VAL A 358 -22.70 0.15 10.05
C VAL A 358 -23.98 0.61 9.36
N ASP A 359 -24.76 1.49 9.99
CA ASP A 359 -26.00 2.04 9.44
C ASP A 359 -25.72 2.83 8.16
N GLY A 360 -24.62 3.60 8.10
CA GLY A 360 -24.16 4.31 6.92
C GLY A 360 -23.84 3.36 5.76
N ILE A 361 -23.06 2.31 6.00
CA ILE A 361 -22.73 1.29 4.99
C ILE A 361 -24.01 0.59 4.52
N CYS A 362 -24.90 0.24 5.45
CA CYS A 362 -26.12 -0.48 5.14
C CYS A 362 -27.18 0.37 4.39
N SER A 363 -27.05 1.69 4.40
CA SER A 363 -27.93 2.63 3.65
C SER A 363 -27.27 3.17 2.38
N SER A 364 -26.00 2.88 2.14
CA SER A 364 -25.24 3.37 0.98
C SER A 364 -25.42 2.50 -0.26
N GLY A 365 -24.94 3.00 -1.40
CA GLY A 365 -24.88 2.27 -2.67
C GLY A 365 -24.08 0.97 -2.64
N ILE A 366 -23.21 0.78 -1.62
CA ILE A 366 -22.42 -0.46 -1.43
C ILE A 366 -23.33 -1.69 -1.34
N ILE A 367 -24.43 -1.61 -0.59
CA ILE A 367 -25.38 -2.74 -0.45
C ILE A 367 -26.04 -3.07 -1.78
N GLN A 368 -26.46 -2.06 -2.54
CA GLN A 368 -27.08 -2.29 -3.84
C GLN A 368 -26.09 -2.96 -4.81
N THR A 369 -24.85 -2.51 -4.82
CA THR A 369 -23.78 -3.14 -5.64
C THR A 369 -23.56 -4.60 -5.27
N ILE A 370 -23.54 -4.93 -3.97
CA ILE A 370 -23.41 -6.32 -3.52
C ILE A 370 -24.60 -7.15 -4.01
N LEU A 371 -25.83 -6.64 -3.88
CA LEU A 371 -27.05 -7.33 -4.34
C LEU A 371 -27.06 -7.53 -5.85
N ASP A 372 -26.70 -6.51 -6.62
CA ASP A 372 -26.64 -6.57 -8.09
C ASP A 372 -25.58 -7.58 -8.55
N TRP A 373 -24.41 -7.61 -7.88
CA TRP A 373 -23.36 -8.59 -8.17
C TRP A 373 -23.84 -10.01 -7.90
N ILE A 374 -24.56 -10.25 -6.78
CA ILE A 374 -25.11 -11.57 -6.45
C ILE A 374 -26.12 -11.98 -7.50
N ALA A 375 -27.06 -11.11 -7.87
CA ALA A 375 -28.06 -11.38 -8.89
C ALA A 375 -27.43 -11.72 -10.25
N ALA A 376 -26.38 -10.98 -10.64
CA ALA A 376 -25.64 -11.25 -11.86
C ALA A 376 -24.91 -12.60 -11.83
N LYS A 377 -24.40 -13.00 -10.66
CA LYS A 377 -23.74 -14.28 -10.45
C LYS A 377 -24.72 -15.44 -10.54
N GLU A 378 -25.86 -15.36 -9.83
CA GLU A 378 -26.91 -16.36 -9.88
C GLU A 378 -27.43 -16.55 -11.33
N HIS A 379 -27.71 -15.46 -12.02
CA HIS A 379 -28.13 -15.53 -13.43
C HIS A 379 -27.08 -16.22 -14.32
N LYS A 380 -25.79 -15.99 -14.08
CA LYS A 380 -24.70 -16.65 -14.83
C LYS A 380 -24.61 -18.15 -14.52
N GLU A 381 -24.82 -18.53 -13.27
CA GLU A 381 -24.86 -19.94 -12.83
C GLU A 381 -26.05 -20.66 -13.45
N ASP A 382 -27.24 -20.08 -13.40
CA ASP A 382 -28.46 -20.60 -14.04
C ASP A 382 -28.27 -20.81 -15.56
N MET A 383 -27.68 -19.81 -16.24
CA MET A 383 -27.37 -19.92 -17.67
C MET A 383 -26.35 -21.01 -17.98
N MET A 384 -25.40 -21.24 -17.10
CA MET A 384 -24.44 -22.35 -17.25
C MET A 384 -25.11 -23.71 -17.04
N GLU A 385 -26.02 -23.82 -16.08
CA GLU A 385 -26.77 -25.03 -15.79
C GLU A 385 -27.71 -25.38 -16.96
N LEU A 386 -28.47 -24.41 -17.46
CA LEU A 386 -29.28 -24.56 -18.66
C LEU A 386 -28.46 -25.03 -19.89
N ARG A 387 -27.25 -24.48 -20.07
CA ARG A 387 -26.35 -24.93 -21.16
C ARG A 387 -25.86 -26.34 -20.94
N ARG A 388 -25.60 -26.78 -19.69
CA ARG A 388 -25.22 -28.16 -19.37
C ARG A 388 -26.36 -29.12 -19.60
N GLU A 389 -27.59 -28.76 -19.23
CA GLU A 389 -28.77 -29.58 -19.51
C GLU A 389 -29.06 -29.68 -20.98
N GLN A 390 -28.98 -28.61 -21.76
CA GLN A 390 -29.10 -28.65 -23.22
C GLN A 390 -28.03 -29.54 -23.89
N LYS A 391 -26.78 -29.53 -23.35
CA LYS A 391 -25.73 -30.43 -23.82
C LYS A 391 -26.03 -31.88 -23.46
N LYS A 392 -26.55 -32.18 -22.26
CA LYS A 392 -26.98 -33.51 -21.84
C LYS A 392 -28.12 -34.02 -22.71
N GLN A 393 -29.09 -33.16 -23.05
CA GLN A 393 -30.19 -33.54 -23.98
C GLN A 393 -29.69 -33.77 -25.41
N LYS A 394 -28.69 -33.02 -25.90
CA LYS A 394 -28.08 -33.24 -27.21
C LYS A 394 -27.17 -34.50 -27.28
N SER A 395 -26.75 -35.03 -26.15
CA SER A 395 -25.87 -36.20 -26.07
C SER A 395 -26.60 -37.54 -25.88
N LYS A 396 -27.93 -37.55 -25.89
CA LYS A 396 -28.66 -38.83 -26.08
C LYS A 396 -28.44 -39.30 -27.49
N VAL A 397 -27.35 -40.02 -27.68
CA VAL A 397 -27.16 -40.83 -28.89
C VAL A 397 -28.26 -41.90 -28.86
N VAL A 398 -29.19 -41.79 -29.76
CA VAL A 398 -30.19 -42.86 -29.96
C VAL A 398 -29.44 -43.95 -30.72
N ASP A 399 -29.23 -45.09 -30.06
CA ASP A 399 -28.64 -46.26 -30.71
C ASP A 399 -29.41 -46.59 -31.98
N ASN A 400 -28.67 -47.02 -33.01
CA ASN A 400 -29.23 -47.34 -34.33
C ASN A 400 -29.76 -46.15 -35.14
N TYR A 401 -29.48 -44.87 -34.75
CA TYR A 401 -29.89 -43.70 -35.50
C TYR A 401 -28.73 -43.05 -36.25
N ILE A 402 -28.84 -42.91 -37.53
CA ILE A 402 -27.89 -42.24 -38.39
C ILE A 402 -28.44 -40.93 -38.88
N HIS A 403 -27.79 -39.84 -38.50
CA HIS A 403 -28.20 -38.47 -38.82
C HIS A 403 -27.96 -38.12 -40.30
N ALA A 404 -28.88 -37.33 -40.89
CA ALA A 404 -28.57 -36.51 -42.05
C ALA A 404 -27.60 -35.38 -41.68
N ASN A 405 -26.68 -34.99 -42.57
CA ASN A 405 -25.70 -33.93 -42.31
C ASN A 405 -26.27 -32.52 -42.30
N HIS A 406 -27.41 -32.30 -42.99
CA HIS A 406 -28.03 -30.98 -43.15
C HIS A 406 -28.54 -30.41 -41.81
N LYS A 407 -28.19 -29.17 -41.53
CA LYS A 407 -28.55 -28.50 -40.24
C LYS A 407 -30.06 -28.20 -40.09
N MET A 408 -30.75 -27.92 -41.20
CA MET A 408 -32.20 -27.65 -41.20
C MET A 408 -32.95 -28.95 -41.28
N ARG A 409 -33.42 -29.46 -40.13
CA ARG A 409 -34.11 -30.77 -40.01
C ARG A 409 -35.37 -30.90 -40.84
N GLN A 410 -36.07 -29.81 -41.12
CA GLN A 410 -37.27 -29.75 -41.97
C GLN A 410 -37.02 -30.19 -43.45
N ARG A 411 -35.73 -30.16 -43.88
CA ARG A 411 -35.31 -30.57 -45.21
C ARG A 411 -34.81 -32.00 -45.25
N CYS A 412 -34.79 -32.69 -44.10
CA CYS A 412 -34.27 -34.05 -43.99
C CYS A 412 -35.42 -35.08 -43.95
N THR A 413 -35.18 -36.23 -44.54
CA THR A 413 -36.05 -37.37 -44.50
C THR A 413 -35.42 -38.50 -43.67
N LEU A 414 -36.18 -39.04 -42.72
CA LEU A 414 -35.76 -40.21 -41.93
C LEU A 414 -36.34 -41.47 -42.53
N PHE A 415 -35.47 -42.42 -42.84
CA PHE A 415 -35.82 -43.75 -43.31
C PHE A 415 -35.79 -44.74 -42.15
N LEU A 416 -36.81 -45.53 -42.01
CA LEU A 416 -36.86 -46.67 -41.09
C LEU A 416 -36.52 -47.93 -41.85
N VAL A 417 -35.45 -48.62 -41.38
CA VAL A 417 -34.95 -49.83 -41.99
C VAL A 417 -35.03 -51.02 -41.04
N GLU A 418 -35.34 -52.20 -41.47
CA GLU A 418 -35.60 -53.33 -40.60
C GLU A 418 -34.36 -53.87 -39.90
N GLY A 419 -33.20 -53.91 -40.53
CA GLY A 419 -32.00 -54.45 -39.94
C GLY A 419 -30.73 -54.00 -40.65
N ALA A 420 -29.56 -54.55 -40.24
CA ALA A 420 -28.24 -54.16 -40.70
C ALA A 420 -28.04 -54.31 -42.22
N SER A 421 -28.58 -55.33 -42.84
CA SER A 421 -28.46 -55.55 -44.31
C SER A 421 -29.22 -54.44 -45.07
N ALA A 422 -30.43 -54.12 -44.66
CA ALA A 422 -31.23 -53.03 -45.22
C ALA A 422 -30.58 -51.64 -45.00
N LEU A 423 -29.96 -51.43 -43.83
CA LEU A 423 -29.19 -50.26 -43.57
C LEU A 423 -27.99 -50.07 -44.45
N SER A 424 -27.23 -51.15 -44.66
CA SER A 424 -26.05 -51.18 -45.58
C SER A 424 -26.44 -50.82 -47.02
N HIS A 425 -27.52 -51.38 -47.50
CA HIS A 425 -28.04 -51.08 -48.85
C HIS A 425 -28.53 -49.60 -48.92
N PHE A 426 -29.27 -49.14 -47.92
CA PHE A 426 -29.70 -47.76 -47.87
C PHE A 426 -28.51 -46.77 -47.87
N LEU A 427 -27.49 -47.00 -47.07
CA LEU A 427 -26.30 -46.15 -47.00
C LEU A 427 -25.51 -46.13 -48.34
N SER A 428 -25.57 -47.16 -49.17
CA SER A 428 -24.88 -47.18 -50.47
C SER A 428 -25.56 -46.30 -51.54
N VAL A 429 -26.85 -45.96 -51.35
CA VAL A 429 -27.64 -45.22 -52.35
C VAL A 429 -28.22 -43.90 -51.85
N CYS A 430 -28.15 -43.63 -50.56
CA CYS A 430 -28.78 -42.42 -49.94
C CYS A 430 -27.94 -41.16 -50.14
N ASN A 431 -28.61 -40.03 -50.18
CA ASN A 431 -27.96 -38.70 -50.04
C ASN A 431 -27.78 -38.38 -48.57
N ARG A 432 -26.57 -38.52 -48.06
CA ARG A 432 -26.23 -38.30 -46.65
C ARG A 432 -26.47 -36.89 -46.17
N ASP A 433 -26.60 -35.93 -47.05
CA ASP A 433 -26.88 -34.55 -46.63
C ASP A 433 -28.32 -34.37 -46.10
N ILE A 434 -29.29 -35.04 -46.75
CA ILE A 434 -30.69 -34.86 -46.42
C ILE A 434 -31.39 -36.16 -45.93
N HIS A 435 -30.72 -37.31 -46.02
CA HIS A 435 -31.29 -38.60 -45.60
C HIS A 435 -30.62 -39.11 -44.32
N GLY A 436 -31.40 -39.38 -43.30
CA GLY A 436 -31.04 -40.12 -42.10
C GLY A 436 -31.70 -41.49 -42.06
N ALA A 437 -31.22 -42.40 -41.21
CA ALA A 437 -31.78 -43.75 -41.06
C ALA A 437 -31.94 -44.11 -39.57
N PHE A 438 -32.95 -44.94 -39.29
CA PHE A 438 -33.13 -45.59 -37.99
C PHE A 438 -33.37 -47.06 -38.20
N THR A 439 -32.58 -47.93 -37.53
CA THR A 439 -32.70 -49.39 -37.63
C THR A 439 -33.64 -49.89 -36.53
N LEU A 440 -34.65 -50.68 -36.95
CA LEU A 440 -35.69 -51.19 -36.03
C LEU A 440 -35.25 -52.44 -35.25
N LYS A 441 -34.21 -53.16 -35.72
CA LYS A 441 -33.62 -54.36 -35.09
C LYS A 441 -32.11 -54.22 -34.97
#